data_ae41c88d926530dee3ff01e5e0448e09
#
_entry.id   ae41c88d926530dee3ff01e5e0448e09
#
_cell.length_a   1.000
_cell.length_b   1.000
_cell.length_c   1.000
_cell.angle_alpha   90.00
_cell.angle_beta   90.00
_cell.angle_gamma   90.00
#
_symmetry.space_group_name_H-M   'P 1'
#
loop_
_entity.id
_entity.type
_entity.pdbx_description
1 polymer ?
#
loop_
_entity_poly.entity_id
_entity_poly.type
_entity_poly.pdbx_seq_one_letter_code
_entity_poly.pdbx_strand_id
1 'polypeptide(L)'
;MEEKIVMIINEMADYLNVSQMKKLQEVLLQTFSENTIQKEETSNDEYLQLFLDAKRIEGCSERTIQYYSATVARLLQIIKTPVRKITTEEIRRYLVEYQKINNCSKATVDNVRRNISSFFRGLKKKIIF
;
A
#
# COMPACT_ATOMS: atom_id res chain seq x y z
N MET A 1 -8.07 18.55 11.33
CA MET A 1 -7.17 17.90 12.31
C MET A 1 -6.95 18.69 13.56
N GLU A 2 -6.63 19.97 13.45
CA GLU A 2 -6.43 20.85 14.62
C GLU A 2 -7.68 20.94 15.49
N GLU A 3 -8.86 20.99 14.89
CA GLU A 3 -10.12 21.04 15.62
C GLU A 3 -10.35 19.82 16.51
N LYS A 4 -10.02 18.63 16.04
CA LYS A 4 -10.13 17.39 16.81
C LYS A 4 -9.16 17.37 17.99
N ILE A 5 -7.93 17.84 17.78
CA ILE A 5 -6.92 17.94 18.83
C ILE A 5 -7.39 18.92 19.91
N VAL A 6 -7.92 20.08 19.52
CA VAL A 6 -8.44 21.08 20.45
C VAL A 6 -9.61 20.53 21.27
N MET A 7 -10.52 19.79 20.63
CA MET A 7 -11.65 19.17 21.35
C MET A 7 -11.17 18.18 22.41
N ILE A 8 -10.22 17.31 22.09
CA ILE A 8 -9.67 16.35 23.02
C ILE A 8 -8.99 17.05 24.20
N ILE A 9 -8.21 18.08 23.92
CA ILE A 9 -7.51 18.87 24.95
C ILE A 9 -8.54 19.54 25.87
N ASN A 10 -9.58 20.14 25.32
CA ASN A 10 -10.63 20.79 26.10
C ASN A 10 -11.39 19.81 26.98
N GLU A 11 -11.72 18.64 26.49
CA GLU A 11 -12.40 17.62 27.28
C GLU A 11 -11.52 17.09 28.43
N MET A 12 -10.22 16.99 28.22
CA MET A 12 -9.29 16.48 29.23
C MET A 12 -8.78 17.55 30.17
N ALA A 13 -9.03 18.82 29.91
CA ALA A 13 -8.53 19.95 30.73
C ALA A 13 -8.98 19.88 32.19
N ASP A 14 -10.20 19.35 32.45
CA ASP A 14 -10.74 19.22 33.81
C ASP A 14 -10.14 18.06 34.60
N TYR A 15 -9.47 17.12 33.92
CA TYR A 15 -8.93 15.91 34.53
C TYR A 15 -7.42 15.89 34.66
N LEU A 16 -6.72 16.77 33.95
CA LEU A 16 -5.27 16.78 33.87
C LEU A 16 -4.67 18.10 34.35
N ASN A 17 -3.50 18.02 35.01
CA ASN A 17 -2.74 19.21 35.36
C ASN A 17 -2.00 19.77 34.13
N VAL A 18 -1.34 20.95 34.28
CA VAL A 18 -0.66 21.65 33.19
C VAL A 18 0.42 20.78 32.53
N SER A 19 1.21 20.06 33.32
CA SER A 19 2.27 19.19 32.79
C SER A 19 1.72 18.02 31.98
N GLN A 20 0.64 17.42 32.45
CA GLN A 20 -0.04 16.34 31.75
C GLN A 20 -0.71 16.83 30.47
N MET A 21 -1.27 18.02 30.46
CA MET A 21 -1.84 18.65 29.29
C MET A 21 -0.81 18.90 28.20
N LYS A 22 0.38 19.38 28.57
CA LYS A 22 1.47 19.56 27.63
C LYS A 22 1.89 18.24 26.97
N LYS A 23 2.00 17.19 27.78
CA LYS A 23 2.38 15.87 27.29
C LYS A 23 1.32 15.31 26.33
N LEU A 24 0.06 15.44 26.67
CA LEU A 24 -1.04 15.02 25.81
C LEU A 24 -1.01 15.75 24.48
N GLN A 25 -0.81 17.06 24.48
CA GLN A 25 -0.73 17.89 23.28
C GLN A 25 0.43 17.44 22.38
N GLU A 26 1.61 17.22 22.94
CA GLU A 26 2.78 16.76 22.19
C GLU A 26 2.51 15.40 21.52
N VAL A 27 1.96 14.44 22.27
CA VAL A 27 1.67 13.10 21.74
C VAL A 27 0.64 13.16 20.63
N LEU A 28 -0.42 13.94 20.80
CA LEU A 28 -1.46 14.08 19.77
C LEU A 28 -0.93 14.71 18.49
N LEU A 29 -0.16 15.79 18.60
CA LEU A 29 0.43 16.46 17.44
C LEU A 29 1.38 15.52 16.69
N GLN A 30 2.23 14.80 17.40
CA GLN A 30 3.17 13.86 16.80
C GLN A 30 2.43 12.72 16.10
N THR A 31 1.44 12.12 16.75
CA THR A 31 0.68 10.99 16.21
C THR A 31 -0.07 11.38 14.94
N PHE A 32 -0.77 12.51 14.95
CA PHE A 32 -1.52 12.97 13.77
C PHE A 32 -0.60 13.41 12.63
N SER A 33 0.53 14.04 12.94
CA SER A 33 1.53 14.44 11.94
C SER A 33 2.14 13.21 11.24
N GLU A 34 2.54 12.20 11.99
CA GLU A 34 3.09 10.97 11.43
C GLU A 34 2.09 10.26 10.53
N ASN A 35 0.85 10.14 10.95
CA ASN A 35 -0.21 9.52 10.14
C ASN A 35 -0.47 10.28 8.84
N THR A 36 -0.45 11.59 8.88
CA THR A 36 -0.65 12.43 7.69
C THR A 36 0.51 12.28 6.71
N ILE A 37 1.75 12.30 7.20
CA ILE A 37 2.95 12.13 6.39
C ILE A 37 2.95 10.76 5.70
N GLN A 38 2.63 9.69 6.42
CA GLN A 38 2.59 8.33 5.87
C GLN A 38 1.56 8.17 4.75
N LYS A 39 0.43 8.86 4.82
CA LYS A 39 -0.62 8.80 3.78
C LYS A 39 -0.25 9.55 2.51
N GLU A 40 0.54 10.61 2.60
CA GLU A 40 0.86 11.48 1.47
C GLU A 40 2.12 11.06 0.72
N GLU A 41 3.06 10.36 1.37
CA GLU A 41 4.39 10.11 0.82
C GLU A 41 4.56 8.75 0.14
N THR A 42 3.70 7.76 0.39
CA THR A 42 3.88 6.43 -0.17
C THR A 42 3.21 6.31 -1.53
N SER A 43 4.01 6.39 -2.59
CA SER A 43 3.56 6.20 -3.97
C SER A 43 3.51 4.71 -4.34
N ASN A 44 2.87 4.41 -5.47
CA ASN A 44 2.84 3.05 -6.01
C ASN A 44 4.26 2.53 -6.30
N ASP A 45 5.14 3.38 -6.80
CA ASP A 45 6.53 3.02 -7.08
C ASP A 45 7.29 2.65 -5.81
N GLU A 46 7.06 3.35 -4.71
CA GLU A 46 7.66 3.03 -3.42
C GLU A 46 7.18 1.67 -2.89
N TYR A 47 5.90 1.36 -3.02
CA TYR A 47 5.37 0.05 -2.65
C TYR A 47 6.01 -1.06 -3.47
N LEU A 48 6.17 -0.85 -4.77
CA LEU A 48 6.84 -1.80 -5.64
C LEU A 48 8.29 -2.03 -5.20
N GLN A 49 9.02 -0.96 -4.91
CA GLN A 49 10.41 -1.06 -4.47
C GLN A 49 10.54 -1.83 -3.15
N LEU A 50 9.67 -1.56 -2.19
CA LEU A 50 9.64 -2.29 -0.93
C LEU A 50 9.40 -3.78 -1.14
N PHE A 51 8.50 -4.13 -2.03
CA PHE A 51 8.21 -5.52 -2.37
C PHE A 51 9.44 -6.21 -2.99
N LEU A 52 10.10 -5.55 -3.93
CA LEU A 52 11.29 -6.11 -4.59
C LEU A 52 12.45 -6.28 -3.61
N ASP A 53 12.64 -5.33 -2.71
CA ASP A 53 13.67 -5.41 -1.67
C ASP A 53 13.40 -6.59 -0.72
N ALA A 54 12.14 -6.79 -0.34
CA ALA A 54 11.74 -7.94 0.47
C ALA A 54 12.04 -9.26 -0.24
N LYS A 55 11.79 -9.35 -1.53
CA LYS A 55 12.09 -10.56 -2.32
C LYS A 55 13.60 -10.82 -2.43
N ARG A 56 14.42 -9.78 -2.50
CA ARG A 56 15.88 -9.93 -2.46
C ARG A 56 16.33 -10.49 -1.12
N ILE A 57 15.77 -10.02 -0.02
CA ILE A 57 16.08 -10.51 1.32
C ILE A 57 15.68 -11.98 1.46
N GLU A 58 14.57 -12.41 0.87
CA GLU A 58 14.13 -13.80 0.85
C GLU A 58 15.04 -14.70 0.02
N GLY A 59 15.97 -14.15 -0.74
CA GLY A 59 16.91 -14.91 -1.54
C GLY A 59 16.46 -15.21 -2.97
N CYS A 60 15.47 -14.49 -3.48
CA CYS A 60 15.04 -14.64 -4.87
C CYS A 60 16.15 -14.24 -5.84
N SER A 61 16.26 -14.98 -6.96
CA SER A 61 17.23 -14.65 -8.00
C SER A 61 16.89 -13.33 -8.67
N GLU A 62 17.91 -12.68 -9.25
CA GLU A 62 17.72 -11.42 -9.97
C GLU A 62 16.72 -11.57 -11.11
N ARG A 63 16.73 -12.69 -11.80
CA ARG A 63 15.79 -13.00 -12.88
C ARG A 63 14.34 -13.02 -12.37
N THR A 64 14.10 -13.64 -11.21
CA THR A 64 12.79 -13.69 -10.58
C THR A 64 12.33 -12.30 -10.17
N ILE A 65 13.23 -11.50 -9.61
CA ILE A 65 12.94 -10.11 -9.21
C ILE A 65 12.57 -9.27 -10.41
N GLN A 66 13.29 -9.37 -11.52
CA GLN A 66 12.96 -8.66 -12.76
C GLN A 66 11.58 -9.06 -13.28
N TYR A 67 11.21 -10.33 -13.17
CA TYR A 67 9.92 -10.81 -13.59
C TYR A 67 8.78 -10.23 -12.74
N TYR A 68 8.94 -10.21 -11.42
CA TYR A 68 8.00 -9.56 -10.52
C TYR A 68 7.89 -8.06 -10.82
N SER A 69 9.02 -7.41 -11.00
CA SER A 69 9.07 -5.97 -11.29
C SER A 69 8.30 -5.63 -12.56
N ALA A 70 8.56 -6.34 -13.66
CA ALA A 70 7.89 -6.11 -14.92
C ALA A 70 6.37 -6.31 -14.82
N THR A 71 5.94 -7.38 -14.16
CA THR A 71 4.53 -7.71 -14.02
C THR A 71 3.78 -6.68 -13.19
N VAL A 72 4.30 -6.34 -12.02
CA VAL A 72 3.64 -5.41 -11.11
C VAL A 72 3.70 -3.97 -11.62
N ALA A 73 4.84 -3.55 -12.17
CA ALA A 73 4.98 -2.21 -12.74
C ALA A 73 3.96 -1.97 -13.86
N ARG A 74 3.74 -2.96 -14.72
CA ARG A 74 2.75 -2.87 -15.80
C ARG A 74 1.33 -2.71 -15.26
N LEU A 75 0.97 -3.48 -14.23
CA LEU A 75 -0.32 -3.36 -13.55
C LEU A 75 -0.51 -1.94 -13.01
N LEU A 76 0.47 -1.42 -12.30
CA LEU A 76 0.38 -0.11 -11.67
C LEU A 76 0.34 1.04 -12.68
N GLN A 77 0.99 0.89 -13.84
CA GLN A 77 0.93 1.87 -14.92
C GLN A 77 -0.46 1.97 -15.55
N ILE A 78 -1.15 0.84 -15.66
CA ILE A 78 -2.47 0.78 -16.32
C ILE A 78 -3.58 1.18 -15.36
N ILE A 79 -3.57 0.68 -14.13
CA ILE A 79 -4.64 0.92 -13.17
C ILE A 79 -4.58 2.33 -12.56
N LYS A 80 -3.43 2.93 -12.37
CA LYS A 80 -3.21 4.30 -11.84
C LYS A 80 -3.90 4.60 -10.50
N THR A 81 -4.56 3.64 -9.89
CA THR A 81 -5.19 3.79 -8.59
C THR A 81 -4.13 3.58 -7.49
N PRO A 82 -4.17 4.35 -6.38
CA PRO A 82 -3.27 4.08 -5.26
C PRO A 82 -3.39 2.63 -4.80
N VAL A 83 -2.26 1.98 -4.56
CA VAL A 83 -2.20 0.53 -4.25
C VAL A 83 -3.20 0.12 -3.17
N ARG A 84 -3.33 0.93 -2.12
CA ARG A 84 -4.25 0.62 -1.01
C ARG A 84 -5.73 0.66 -1.41
N LYS A 85 -6.05 1.33 -2.50
CA LYS A 85 -7.43 1.49 -2.99
C LYS A 85 -7.77 0.58 -4.15
N ILE A 86 -6.80 -0.19 -4.66
CA ILE A 86 -7.05 -1.14 -5.74
C ILE A 86 -7.93 -2.27 -5.23
N THR A 87 -9.02 -2.56 -5.96
CA THR A 87 -9.98 -3.61 -5.62
C THR A 87 -9.71 -4.88 -6.43
N THR A 88 -10.23 -6.00 -5.94
CA THR A 88 -10.18 -7.28 -6.67
C THR A 88 -10.84 -7.16 -8.05
N GLU A 89 -11.93 -6.41 -8.15
CA GLU A 89 -12.63 -6.19 -9.42
C GLU A 89 -11.75 -5.50 -10.46
N GLU A 90 -10.99 -4.48 -10.05
CA GLU A 90 -10.06 -3.79 -10.94
C GLU A 90 -8.99 -4.74 -11.46
N ILE A 91 -8.47 -5.62 -10.60
CA ILE A 91 -7.44 -6.59 -10.96
C ILE A 91 -8.00 -7.65 -11.91
N ARG A 92 -9.20 -8.15 -11.64
CA ARG A 92 -9.88 -9.11 -12.54
C ARG A 92 -10.09 -8.53 -13.94
N ARG A 93 -10.55 -7.29 -13.99
CA ARG A 93 -10.76 -6.58 -15.25
C ARG A 93 -9.44 -6.40 -16.00
N TYR A 94 -8.39 -6.05 -15.29
CA TYR A 94 -7.04 -5.95 -15.83
C TYR A 94 -6.57 -7.28 -16.45
N LEU A 95 -6.77 -8.39 -15.75
CA LEU A 95 -6.33 -9.71 -16.22
C LEU A 95 -7.11 -10.16 -17.48
N VAL A 96 -8.40 -9.89 -17.53
CA VAL A 96 -9.22 -10.19 -18.73
C VAL A 96 -8.74 -9.38 -19.92
N GLU A 97 -8.50 -8.09 -19.74
CA GLU A 97 -7.97 -7.21 -20.78
C GLU A 97 -6.58 -7.63 -21.23
N TYR A 98 -5.72 -7.98 -20.27
CA TYR A 98 -4.36 -8.46 -20.53
C TYR A 98 -4.37 -9.68 -21.44
N GLN A 99 -5.24 -10.65 -21.15
CA GLN A 99 -5.35 -11.86 -21.96
C GLN A 99 -5.80 -11.55 -23.38
N LYS A 100 -6.77 -10.65 -23.55
CA LYS A 100 -7.27 -10.24 -24.87
C LYS A 100 -6.22 -9.51 -25.69
N ILE A 101 -5.57 -8.52 -25.09
CA ILE A 101 -4.60 -7.65 -25.79
C ILE A 101 -3.37 -8.45 -26.21
N ASN A 102 -2.85 -9.29 -25.33
CA ASN A 102 -1.63 -10.05 -25.59
C ASN A 102 -1.87 -11.41 -26.23
N ASN A 103 -3.13 -11.81 -26.38
CA ASN A 103 -3.52 -13.11 -26.94
C ASN A 103 -2.71 -14.26 -26.33
N CYS A 104 -2.55 -14.23 -24.99
CA CYS A 104 -1.74 -15.20 -24.28
C CYS A 104 -2.59 -16.37 -23.73
N SER A 105 -1.90 -17.45 -23.38
CA SER A 105 -2.54 -18.63 -22.81
C SER A 105 -3.03 -18.38 -21.40
N LYS A 106 -3.96 -19.24 -20.94
CA LYS A 106 -4.43 -19.22 -19.55
C LYS A 106 -3.29 -19.40 -18.55
N ALA A 107 -2.31 -20.22 -18.88
CA ALA A 107 -1.14 -20.44 -18.03
C ALA A 107 -0.34 -19.14 -17.83
N THR A 108 -0.17 -18.34 -18.86
CA THR A 108 0.51 -17.05 -18.79
C THR A 108 -0.26 -16.07 -17.89
N VAL A 109 -1.58 -16.01 -18.05
CA VAL A 109 -2.43 -15.16 -17.19
C VAL A 109 -2.37 -15.60 -15.73
N ASP A 110 -2.35 -16.91 -15.47
CA ASP A 110 -2.23 -17.45 -14.13
C ASP A 110 -0.89 -17.07 -13.48
N ASN A 111 0.19 -17.05 -14.24
CA ASN A 111 1.49 -16.60 -13.73
C ASN A 111 1.47 -15.11 -13.36
N VAL A 112 0.87 -14.28 -14.21
CA VAL A 112 0.69 -12.85 -13.92
C VAL A 112 -0.15 -12.67 -12.66
N ARG A 113 -1.26 -13.39 -12.55
CA ARG A 113 -2.14 -13.35 -11.36
C ARG A 113 -1.40 -13.74 -10.09
N ARG A 114 -0.57 -14.77 -10.12
CA ARG A 114 0.23 -15.21 -8.97
C ARG A 114 1.22 -14.13 -8.53
N ASN A 115 1.87 -13.47 -9.47
CA ASN A 115 2.80 -12.39 -9.17
C ASN A 115 2.10 -11.20 -8.53
N ILE A 116 0.95 -10.83 -9.06
CA ILE A 116 0.12 -9.76 -8.50
C ILE A 116 -0.36 -10.12 -7.09
N SER A 117 -0.83 -11.33 -6.89
CA SER A 117 -1.27 -11.84 -5.59
C SER A 117 -0.13 -11.79 -4.56
N SER A 118 1.09 -12.17 -4.96
CA SER A 118 2.27 -12.11 -4.11
C SER A 118 2.57 -10.67 -3.66
N PHE A 119 2.46 -9.72 -4.58
CA PHE A 119 2.66 -8.30 -4.29
C PHE A 119 1.68 -7.80 -3.22
N PHE A 120 0.39 -8.05 -3.40
CA PHE A 120 -0.63 -7.61 -2.43
C PHE A 120 -0.53 -8.34 -1.09
N ARG A 121 -0.14 -9.60 -1.10
CA ARG A 121 0.11 -10.36 0.13
C ARG A 121 1.27 -9.76 0.91
N GLY A 122 2.32 -9.34 0.24
CA GLY A 122 3.45 -8.65 0.87
C GLY A 122 3.05 -7.34 1.54
N LEU A 123 2.01 -6.69 1.05
CA LEU A 123 1.44 -5.47 1.64
C LEU A 123 0.39 -5.77 2.70
N LYS A 124 0.19 -7.04 3.07
CA LYS A 124 -0.83 -7.50 4.02
C LYS A 124 -2.26 -7.14 3.59
N LYS A 125 -2.48 -7.01 2.29
CA LYS A 125 -3.79 -6.77 1.71
C LYS A 125 -4.33 -8.07 1.12
N LYS A 126 -5.51 -8.50 1.59
CA LYS A 126 -6.17 -9.69 1.04
C LYS A 126 -6.87 -9.37 -0.26
N ILE A 127 -6.46 -10.06 -1.32
CA ILE A 127 -7.12 -10.03 -2.63
C ILE A 127 -7.64 -11.44 -2.88
N ILE A 128 -8.95 -11.56 -3.09
CA ILE A 128 -9.61 -12.84 -3.38
C ILE A 128 -9.98 -12.86 -4.86
N PHE A 129 -9.37 -13.77 -5.57
CA PHE A 129 -9.66 -13.95 -7.01
C PHE A 129 -10.78 -14.95 -7.24
#